data_007561343f20075ab71bf71b6e9df646
#
_entry.id   007561343f20075ab71bf71b6e9df646
#
_cell.length_a   1.000
_cell.length_b   1.000
_cell.length_c   1.000
_cell.angle_alpha   90.00
_cell.angle_beta   90.00
_cell.angle_gamma   90.00
#
_symmetry.space_group_name_H-M   'P 1'
#
loop_
_entity.id
_entity.type
_entity.pdbx_description
1 polymer ?
#
loop_
_entity_poly.entity_id
_entity_poly.type
_entity_poly.pdbx_seq_one_letter_code
_entity_poly.pdbx_strand_id
1 'polypeptide(L)'
;SNVQRVGHLNMVVVREDGRNFPRVAEPGFDRVLVDAPCTGSGTTRKNTDVWSKWKPQHGEHMSRLQITILSRGALLLRPGGRMVYSTCSIDPQENEYVVETLLERFPWLSLVQLDSNSIFPNLITRPGMTEKTQDCIRVWNDENDGSGFFIAAFSQDETDQISARATRPHPRDVGREPIPIQPKPLMKKDLRFPTQDDQMLFAEWGIEPTGLAMWRRGHHAHISTEEIRDWMWDAPRLTGKNQLYPGGHWQP
;
A
#
# COMPACT_ATOMS: atom_id res chain seq x y z
N SER A 1 7.08 -12.10 -9.65
CA SER A 1 6.63 -11.51 -8.37
C SER A 1 5.78 -12.52 -7.57
N ASN A 2 5.61 -12.31 -6.27
CA ASN A 2 4.73 -13.14 -5.46
C ASN A 2 3.27 -13.08 -5.94
N VAL A 3 2.82 -11.94 -6.42
CA VAL A 3 1.48 -11.75 -6.99
C VAL A 3 1.26 -12.67 -8.19
N GLN A 4 2.23 -12.76 -9.09
CA GLN A 4 2.17 -13.66 -10.25
C GLN A 4 2.15 -15.13 -9.81
N ARG A 5 2.98 -15.49 -8.84
CA ARG A 5 3.05 -16.88 -8.34
C ARG A 5 1.74 -17.34 -7.69
N VAL A 6 1.01 -16.43 -7.05
CA VAL A 6 -0.28 -16.72 -6.40
C VAL A 6 -1.47 -16.58 -7.37
N GLY A 7 -1.26 -15.99 -8.55
CA GLY A 7 -2.30 -15.88 -9.58
C GLY A 7 -3.39 -14.85 -9.31
N HIS A 8 -3.10 -13.79 -8.55
CA HIS A 8 -4.06 -12.71 -8.33
C HIS A 8 -4.31 -11.90 -9.62
N LEU A 9 -5.53 -11.92 -10.11
CA LEU A 9 -5.94 -11.24 -11.35
C LEU A 9 -6.40 -9.80 -11.14
N ASN A 10 -6.80 -9.46 -9.90
CA ASN A 10 -7.32 -8.15 -9.50
C ASN A 10 -6.27 -7.28 -8.79
N MET A 11 -5.00 -7.43 -9.15
CA MET A 11 -3.90 -6.71 -8.53
C MET A 11 -2.96 -6.09 -9.56
N VAL A 12 -2.53 -4.87 -9.31
CA VAL A 12 -1.50 -4.16 -10.09
C VAL A 12 -0.27 -3.95 -9.22
N VAL A 13 0.90 -4.31 -9.73
CA VAL A 13 2.18 -4.04 -9.08
C VAL A 13 2.80 -2.80 -9.72
N VAL A 14 3.04 -1.78 -8.93
CA VAL A 14 3.68 -0.52 -9.34
C VAL A 14 5.06 -0.45 -8.70
N ARG A 15 6.09 -0.21 -9.50
CA ARG A 15 7.43 0.07 -9.00
C ARG A 15 7.61 1.58 -8.87
N GLU A 16 7.33 2.10 -7.70
CA GLU A 16 7.47 3.52 -7.39
C GLU A 16 7.97 3.69 -5.96
N ASP A 17 8.61 4.81 -5.69
CA ASP A 17 8.90 5.24 -4.33
C ASP A 17 7.59 5.68 -3.66
N GLY A 18 7.23 5.05 -2.53
CA GLY A 18 5.98 5.33 -1.82
C GLY A 18 5.79 6.80 -1.44
N ARG A 19 6.90 7.55 -1.26
CA ARG A 19 6.86 9.00 -1.02
C ARG A 19 6.30 9.80 -2.19
N ASN A 20 6.39 9.23 -3.36
CA ASN A 20 6.14 9.88 -4.65
C ASN A 20 4.97 9.26 -5.39
N PHE A 21 4.26 8.31 -4.77
CA PHE A 21 3.11 7.71 -5.41
C PHE A 21 2.16 8.81 -5.89
N PRO A 22 1.72 8.80 -7.16
CA PRO A 22 0.90 9.87 -7.70
C PRO A 22 -0.41 10.02 -6.94
N ARG A 23 -0.93 11.23 -6.88
CA ARG A 23 -2.27 11.47 -6.36
C ARG A 23 -3.28 10.74 -7.25
N VAL A 24 -4.21 10.02 -6.64
CA VAL A 24 -5.35 9.43 -7.34
C VAL A 24 -6.52 10.41 -7.34
N ALA A 25 -7.39 10.29 -8.33
CA ALA A 25 -8.61 11.10 -8.38
C ALA A 25 -9.56 10.73 -7.23
N GLU A 26 -10.35 11.68 -6.81
CA GLU A 26 -11.42 11.44 -5.84
C GLU A 26 -12.36 10.31 -6.33
N PRO A 27 -12.83 9.44 -5.44
CA PRO A 27 -12.83 9.59 -3.99
C PRO A 27 -11.56 9.11 -3.25
N GLY A 28 -10.54 8.58 -3.88
CA GLY A 28 -9.36 8.00 -3.22
C GLY A 28 -9.49 6.48 -2.99
N PHE A 29 -8.57 5.89 -2.22
CA PHE A 29 -8.58 4.46 -1.89
C PHE A 29 -9.42 4.19 -0.63
N ASP A 30 -10.19 3.10 -0.64
CA ASP A 30 -10.93 2.63 0.54
C ASP A 30 -10.00 2.17 1.65
N ARG A 31 -8.91 1.51 1.28
CA ARG A 31 -7.96 0.91 2.20
C ARG A 31 -6.54 1.19 1.75
N VAL A 32 -5.70 1.61 2.67
CA VAL A 32 -4.27 1.86 2.44
C VAL A 32 -3.48 1.07 3.48
N LEU A 33 -2.51 0.29 3.04
CA LEU A 33 -1.54 -0.37 3.92
C LEU A 33 -0.17 0.24 3.68
N VAL A 34 0.47 0.68 4.74
CA VAL A 34 1.84 1.17 4.73
C VAL A 34 2.69 0.24 5.60
N ASP A 35 3.27 -0.77 4.98
CA ASP A 35 4.31 -1.59 5.59
C ASP A 35 5.64 -0.92 5.32
N ALA A 36 6.07 -0.08 6.27
CA ALA A 36 7.11 0.89 6.03
C ALA A 36 8.52 0.27 6.18
N PRO A 37 9.49 0.74 5.38
CA PRO A 37 10.89 0.42 5.64
C PRO A 37 11.28 0.90 7.04
N CYS A 38 11.94 0.04 7.80
CA CYS A 38 12.32 0.30 9.19
C CYS A 38 13.72 -0.27 9.51
N THR A 39 14.24 0.00 10.69
CA THR A 39 15.52 -0.56 11.14
C THR A 39 15.47 -2.07 11.35
N GLY A 40 14.27 -2.65 11.48
CA GLY A 40 14.09 -4.08 11.71
C GLY A 40 14.51 -4.54 13.11
N SER A 41 14.58 -3.64 14.09
CA SER A 41 15.05 -3.94 15.45
C SER A 41 14.23 -5.04 16.16
N GLY A 42 12.98 -5.29 15.73
CA GLY A 42 12.17 -6.42 16.20
C GLY A 42 12.54 -7.78 15.60
N THR A 43 13.39 -7.82 14.56
CA THR A 43 13.72 -9.07 13.85
C THR A 43 15.00 -9.76 14.32
N THR A 44 15.57 -9.29 15.39
CA THR A 44 16.90 -9.67 15.91
C THR A 44 17.07 -11.17 16.18
N ARG A 45 15.99 -11.90 16.46
CA ARG A 45 16.04 -13.38 16.62
C ARG A 45 16.35 -14.10 15.32
N LYS A 46 15.87 -13.57 14.17
CA LYS A 46 16.12 -14.14 12.84
C LYS A 46 17.31 -13.51 12.16
N ASN A 47 17.62 -12.26 12.50
CA ASN A 47 18.62 -11.46 11.84
C ASN A 47 19.53 -10.79 12.89
N THR A 48 20.51 -11.53 13.35
CA THR A 48 21.46 -11.09 14.39
C THR A 48 22.30 -9.89 13.95
N ASP A 49 22.50 -9.70 12.65
CA ASP A 49 23.26 -8.58 12.08
C ASP A 49 22.58 -7.23 12.35
N VAL A 50 21.31 -7.21 12.69
CA VAL A 50 20.59 -5.96 13.00
C VAL A 50 21.24 -5.27 14.19
N TRP A 51 21.59 -6.00 15.24
CA TRP A 51 22.24 -5.44 16.44
C TRP A 51 23.61 -4.83 16.15
N SER A 52 24.41 -5.50 15.33
CA SER A 52 25.76 -5.01 15.00
C SER A 52 25.75 -3.71 14.19
N LYS A 53 24.67 -3.47 13.46
CA LYS A 53 24.47 -2.32 12.58
C LYS A 53 23.59 -1.22 13.19
N TRP A 54 22.89 -1.53 14.30
CA TRP A 54 21.97 -0.59 14.91
C TRP A 54 22.69 0.60 15.56
N LYS A 55 22.15 1.78 15.35
CA LYS A 55 22.57 3.03 15.98
C LYS A 55 21.34 3.88 16.30
N PRO A 56 21.31 4.66 17.39
CA PRO A 56 20.17 5.50 17.75
C PRO A 56 19.73 6.44 16.63
N GLN A 57 20.67 6.99 15.87
CA GLN A 57 20.39 7.91 14.77
C GLN A 57 19.65 7.25 13.60
N HIS A 58 19.70 5.92 13.48
CA HIS A 58 19.00 5.19 12.41
C HIS A 58 17.48 5.28 12.60
N GLY A 59 16.98 5.16 13.84
CA GLY A 59 15.56 5.32 14.15
C GLY A 59 15.05 6.70 13.75
N GLU A 60 15.80 7.76 14.08
CA GLU A 60 15.46 9.13 13.70
C GLU A 60 15.46 9.36 12.18
N HIS A 61 16.41 8.76 11.46
CA HIS A 61 16.44 8.86 10.00
C HIS A 61 15.25 8.11 9.38
N MET A 62 14.97 6.90 9.87
CA MET A 62 13.87 6.09 9.36
C MET A 62 12.52 6.71 9.66
N SER A 63 12.31 7.31 10.85
CA SER A 63 11.06 7.96 11.18
C SER A 63 10.70 9.10 10.22
N ARG A 64 11.66 9.90 9.78
CA ARG A 64 11.43 10.95 8.78
C ARG A 64 10.95 10.39 7.43
N LEU A 65 11.53 9.27 7.00
CA LEU A 65 11.11 8.56 5.80
C LEU A 65 9.70 8.00 5.95
N GLN A 66 9.45 7.32 7.08
CA GLN A 66 8.16 6.70 7.41
C GLN A 66 7.04 7.73 7.48
N ILE A 67 7.26 8.87 8.15
CA ILE A 67 6.31 9.98 8.21
C ILE A 67 5.99 10.48 6.79
N THR A 68 6.97 10.55 5.91
CA THR A 68 6.74 11.02 4.53
C THR A 68 5.89 10.03 3.73
N ILE A 69 6.17 8.74 3.84
CA ILE A 69 5.41 7.68 3.16
C ILE A 69 3.98 7.61 3.73
N LEU A 70 3.86 7.64 5.05
CA LEU A 70 2.57 7.55 5.75
C LEU A 70 1.70 8.79 5.47
N SER A 71 2.30 9.98 5.43
CA SER A 71 1.62 11.21 4.99
C SER A 71 1.09 11.07 3.56
N ARG A 72 1.84 10.40 2.68
CA ARG A 72 1.37 10.12 1.33
C ARG A 72 0.19 9.17 1.34
N GLY A 73 0.24 8.10 2.14
CA GLY A 73 -0.86 7.17 2.34
C GLY A 73 -2.15 7.87 2.82
N ALA A 74 -2.03 8.78 3.77
CA ALA A 74 -3.16 9.57 4.26
C ALA A 74 -3.82 10.41 3.16
N LEU A 75 -3.01 11.05 2.29
CA LEU A 75 -3.51 11.85 1.17
C LEU A 75 -4.17 11.02 0.05
N LEU A 76 -3.93 9.72 0.02
CA LEU A 76 -4.51 8.80 -0.95
C LEU A 76 -5.80 8.14 -0.44
N LEU A 77 -6.10 8.28 0.84
CA LEU A 77 -7.27 7.68 1.46
C LEU A 77 -8.53 8.50 1.10
N ARG A 78 -9.64 7.81 0.82
CA ARG A 78 -10.93 8.48 0.64
C ARG A 78 -11.57 8.86 1.97
N PRO A 79 -12.57 9.77 2.01
CA PRO A 79 -13.43 9.95 3.17
C PRO A 79 -14.03 8.61 3.63
N GLY A 80 -14.09 8.35 4.93
CA GLY A 80 -14.52 7.06 5.49
C GLY A 80 -13.58 5.88 5.23
N GLY A 81 -12.44 6.12 4.60
CA GLY A 81 -11.42 5.10 4.34
C GLY A 81 -10.64 4.72 5.59
N ARG A 82 -9.90 3.62 5.52
CA ARG A 82 -9.04 3.13 6.60
C ARG A 82 -7.61 2.92 6.13
N MET A 83 -6.66 3.29 6.98
CA MET A 83 -5.24 3.09 6.73
C MET A 83 -4.63 2.27 7.87
N VAL A 84 -3.69 1.39 7.53
CA VAL A 84 -2.87 0.66 8.50
C VAL A 84 -1.41 1.00 8.27
N TYR A 85 -0.71 1.29 9.33
CA TYR A 85 0.73 1.44 9.40
C TYR A 85 1.32 0.25 10.15
N SER A 86 2.38 -0.33 9.62
CA SER A 86 3.10 -1.43 10.27
C SER A 86 4.61 -1.30 10.12
N THR A 87 5.33 -1.77 11.13
CA THR A 87 6.79 -1.92 11.11
C THR A 87 7.21 -3.20 11.82
N CYS A 88 8.35 -3.76 11.43
CA CYS A 88 9.05 -4.77 12.21
C CYS A 88 10.10 -4.15 13.16
N SER A 89 9.96 -2.88 13.53
CA SER A 89 10.77 -2.21 14.52
C SER A 89 10.08 -2.20 15.89
N ILE A 90 10.86 -2.30 16.95
CA ILE A 90 10.40 -2.06 18.33
C ILE A 90 10.77 -0.65 18.83
N ASP A 91 11.43 0.16 17.99
CA ASP A 91 11.88 1.51 18.35
C ASP A 91 10.70 2.49 18.39
N PRO A 92 10.45 3.18 19.54
CA PRO A 92 9.39 4.18 19.64
C PRO A 92 9.53 5.34 18.65
N GLN A 93 10.75 5.65 18.21
CA GLN A 93 10.97 6.68 17.19
C GLN A 93 10.37 6.30 15.83
N GLU A 94 10.35 5.01 15.50
CA GLU A 94 9.79 4.51 14.26
C GLU A 94 8.29 4.14 14.38
N ASN A 95 7.75 4.15 15.58
CA ASN A 95 6.41 3.69 15.90
C ASN A 95 5.54 4.84 16.43
N GLU A 96 5.53 5.07 17.75
CA GLU A 96 4.67 6.07 18.36
C GLU A 96 4.93 7.48 17.87
N TYR A 97 6.19 7.89 17.75
CA TYR A 97 6.54 9.21 17.26
C TYR A 97 6.02 9.46 15.84
N VAL A 98 6.07 8.44 14.97
CA VAL A 98 5.54 8.51 13.61
C VAL A 98 4.02 8.67 13.63
N VAL A 99 3.33 7.88 14.46
CA VAL A 99 1.87 7.95 14.62
C VAL A 99 1.42 9.31 15.14
N GLU A 100 2.04 9.80 16.21
CA GLU A 100 1.71 11.10 16.80
C GLU A 100 1.93 12.24 15.83
N THR A 101 3.07 12.22 15.12
CA THR A 101 3.37 13.22 14.08
C THR A 101 2.35 13.19 12.96
N LEU A 102 1.85 12.00 12.57
CA LEU A 102 0.82 11.90 11.55
C LEU A 102 -0.51 12.49 12.01
N LEU A 103 -0.96 12.16 13.22
CA LEU A 103 -2.20 12.68 13.79
C LEU A 103 -2.17 14.21 13.94
N GLU A 104 -1.02 14.77 14.29
CA GLU A 104 -0.85 16.23 14.34
C GLU A 104 -0.92 16.89 12.95
N ARG A 105 -0.42 16.20 11.92
CA ARG A 105 -0.45 16.71 10.54
C ARG A 105 -1.81 16.58 9.87
N PHE A 106 -2.58 15.57 10.24
CA PHE A 106 -3.84 15.21 9.62
C PHE A 106 -4.94 15.08 10.68
N PRO A 107 -5.51 16.21 11.15
CA PRO A 107 -6.52 16.22 12.22
C PRO A 107 -7.81 15.44 11.89
N TRP A 108 -8.03 15.11 10.62
CA TRP A 108 -9.15 14.27 10.16
C TRP A 108 -8.89 12.77 10.28
N LEU A 109 -7.70 12.36 10.71
CA LEU A 109 -7.40 10.96 11.03
C LEU A 109 -7.58 10.73 12.52
N SER A 110 -8.20 9.61 12.84
CA SER A 110 -8.32 9.10 14.20
C SER A 110 -7.75 7.69 14.27
N LEU A 111 -7.13 7.34 15.41
CA LEU A 111 -6.78 5.95 15.66
C LEU A 111 -8.04 5.09 15.82
N VAL A 112 -7.96 3.87 15.35
CA VAL A 112 -9.01 2.85 15.49
C VAL A 112 -8.50 1.81 16.47
N GLN A 113 -9.22 1.65 17.57
CA GLN A 113 -8.96 0.55 18.50
C GLN A 113 -9.22 -0.79 17.82
N LEU A 114 -8.23 -1.64 17.79
CA LEU A 114 -8.34 -3.00 17.27
C LEU A 114 -8.49 -3.98 18.43
N ASP A 115 -9.42 -4.91 18.31
CA ASP A 115 -9.50 -6.04 19.23
C ASP A 115 -8.36 -7.02 18.95
N SER A 116 -7.23 -6.78 19.60
CA SER A 116 -6.03 -7.58 19.38
C SER A 116 -6.21 -9.04 19.77
N ASN A 117 -7.05 -9.36 20.76
CA ASN A 117 -7.32 -10.72 21.17
C ASN A 117 -8.09 -11.50 20.11
N SER A 118 -9.04 -10.84 19.44
CA SER A 118 -9.78 -11.45 18.33
C SER A 118 -8.90 -11.61 17.08
N ILE A 119 -8.06 -10.60 16.79
CA ILE A 119 -7.21 -10.59 15.58
C ILE A 119 -6.01 -11.53 15.74
N PHE A 120 -5.42 -11.56 16.94
CA PHE A 120 -4.18 -12.30 17.24
C PHE A 120 -4.35 -13.17 18.49
N PRO A 121 -5.21 -14.18 18.49
CA PRO A 121 -5.56 -14.94 19.71
C PRO A 121 -4.39 -15.70 20.32
N ASN A 122 -3.31 -15.90 19.59
CA ASN A 122 -2.13 -16.65 20.03
C ASN A 122 -0.90 -15.75 20.28
N LEU A 123 -1.07 -14.43 20.27
CA LEU A 123 0.02 -13.48 20.53
C LEU A 123 -0.25 -12.67 21.78
N ILE A 124 0.78 -12.45 22.56
CA ILE A 124 0.77 -11.47 23.64
C ILE A 124 0.98 -10.10 23.00
N THR A 125 -0.01 -9.24 23.12
CA THR A 125 0.03 -7.88 22.57
C THR A 125 0.03 -6.84 23.68
N ARG A 126 0.61 -5.69 23.40
CA ARG A 126 0.63 -4.53 24.31
C ARG A 126 0.11 -3.30 23.56
N PRO A 127 -0.45 -2.32 24.28
CA PRO A 127 -0.78 -1.03 23.67
C PRO A 127 0.49 -0.26 23.29
N GLY A 128 0.31 0.82 22.52
CA GLY A 128 1.38 1.78 22.30
C GLY A 128 1.86 2.43 23.61
N MET A 129 3.08 2.93 23.60
CA MET A 129 3.80 3.36 24.82
C MET A 129 3.39 4.74 25.32
N THR A 130 2.62 5.50 24.56
CA THR A 130 2.18 6.85 24.95
C THR A 130 0.67 6.90 25.09
N GLU A 131 0.15 7.90 25.81
CA GLU A 131 -1.29 8.10 25.98
C GLU A 131 -2.03 8.25 24.64
N LYS A 132 -1.42 8.94 23.67
CA LYS A 132 -1.99 9.16 22.34
C LYS A 132 -2.00 7.91 21.46
N THR A 133 -1.24 6.88 21.82
CA THR A 133 -1.05 5.67 21.00
C THR A 133 -1.57 4.39 21.66
N GLN A 134 -2.39 4.52 22.71
CA GLN A 134 -2.96 3.36 23.44
C GLN A 134 -3.74 2.39 22.53
N ASP A 135 -4.31 2.88 21.44
CA ASP A 135 -5.05 2.06 20.46
C ASP A 135 -4.12 1.36 19.45
N CYS A 136 -2.82 1.61 19.49
CA CYS A 136 -1.84 0.87 18.71
C CYS A 136 -1.56 -0.51 19.32
N ILE A 137 -1.06 -1.41 18.50
CA ILE A 137 -0.68 -2.76 18.94
C ILE A 137 0.83 -2.92 18.83
N ARG A 138 1.44 -3.38 19.92
CA ARG A 138 2.83 -3.85 19.97
C ARG A 138 2.88 -5.35 20.20
N VAL A 139 3.77 -6.00 19.47
CA VAL A 139 4.19 -7.38 19.70
C VAL A 139 5.67 -7.34 20.07
N TRP A 140 5.99 -7.79 21.29
CA TRP A 140 7.37 -7.84 21.76
C TRP A 140 7.97 -9.22 21.50
N ASN A 141 9.23 -9.24 21.06
CA ASN A 141 9.93 -10.47 20.72
C ASN A 141 10.40 -11.30 21.95
N ASP A 142 10.42 -10.72 23.11
CA ASP A 142 10.71 -11.38 24.39
C ASP A 142 9.46 -12.02 25.03
N GLU A 143 8.28 -11.48 24.73
CA GLU A 143 6.99 -12.03 25.19
C GLU A 143 6.42 -13.09 24.24
N ASN A 144 6.88 -13.12 23.01
CA ASN A 144 6.41 -14.02 21.96
C ASN A 144 7.59 -14.77 21.33
N ASP A 145 7.39 -16.02 20.97
CA ASP A 145 8.42 -16.78 20.24
C ASP A 145 8.47 -16.37 18.76
N GLY A 146 8.77 -15.10 18.51
CA GLY A 146 8.72 -14.51 17.18
C GLY A 146 9.52 -13.23 17.02
N SER A 147 9.16 -12.48 16.00
CA SER A 147 9.67 -11.12 15.75
C SER A 147 8.79 -10.09 16.43
N GLY A 148 9.40 -9.00 16.88
CA GLY A 148 8.67 -7.82 17.33
C GLY A 148 7.96 -7.14 16.15
N PHE A 149 6.81 -6.52 16.44
CA PHE A 149 6.01 -5.85 15.42
C PHE A 149 5.21 -4.68 16.02
N PHE A 150 4.86 -3.71 15.18
CA PHE A 150 4.01 -2.59 15.56
C PHE A 150 2.92 -2.39 14.52
N ILE A 151 1.70 -2.07 14.98
CA ILE A 151 0.54 -1.82 14.12
C ILE A 151 -0.21 -0.60 14.67
N ALA A 152 -0.55 0.33 13.79
CA ALA A 152 -1.50 1.41 14.04
C ALA A 152 -2.55 1.44 12.92
N ALA A 153 -3.81 1.44 13.30
CA ALA A 153 -4.93 1.56 12.36
C ALA A 153 -5.55 2.96 12.47
N PHE A 154 -5.86 3.54 11.33
CA PHE A 154 -6.46 4.87 11.24
C PHE A 154 -7.77 4.79 10.46
N SER A 155 -8.74 5.62 10.85
CA SER A 155 -9.91 5.95 10.06
C SER A 155 -9.88 7.41 9.66
N GLN A 156 -10.39 7.70 8.48
CA GLN A 156 -10.68 9.05 8.07
C GLN A 156 -12.17 9.33 8.29
N ASP A 157 -12.50 10.50 8.83
CA ASP A 157 -13.88 10.91 9.01
C ASP A 157 -14.63 10.94 7.67
N GLU A 158 -15.91 10.57 7.71
CA GLU A 158 -16.77 10.60 6.52
C GLU A 158 -17.14 12.03 6.09
N THR A 159 -17.07 12.98 7.02
CA THR A 159 -17.32 14.38 6.75
C THR A 159 -16.26 14.97 5.85
N ASP A 160 -16.71 15.40 4.70
CA ASP A 160 -15.89 15.92 3.62
C ASP A 160 -15.14 17.19 4.04
N GLN A 161 -13.92 17.03 4.52
CA GLN A 161 -12.99 18.14 4.67
C GLN A 161 -12.05 18.25 3.46
N ILE A 162 -12.62 18.19 2.25
CA ILE A 162 -11.87 18.46 1.01
C ILE A 162 -11.12 19.79 1.12
N SER A 163 -11.70 20.78 1.78
CA SER A 163 -11.07 22.08 2.04
C SER A 163 -9.82 21.99 2.92
N ALA A 164 -9.76 21.06 3.87
CA ALA A 164 -8.59 20.86 4.71
C ALA A 164 -7.46 20.08 4.00
N ARG A 165 -7.80 19.21 3.03
CA ARG A 165 -6.83 18.55 2.15
C ARG A 165 -6.09 19.53 1.24
N ALA A 166 -6.72 20.67 0.93
CA ALA A 166 -6.20 21.66 -0.01
C ALA A 166 -5.07 22.53 0.57
N THR A 167 -4.79 22.49 1.87
CA THR A 167 -3.93 23.51 2.50
C THR A 167 -2.45 23.44 2.13
N ARG A 168 -1.92 22.30 1.68
CA ARG A 168 -0.57 22.21 1.04
C ARG A 168 -0.52 21.01 0.10
N PRO A 169 -0.68 21.22 -1.20
CA PRO A 169 -0.46 20.13 -2.16
C PRO A 169 0.98 19.61 -1.99
N HIS A 170 1.12 18.30 -2.06
CA HIS A 170 2.45 17.72 -2.06
C HIS A 170 3.26 18.32 -3.23
N PRO A 171 4.53 18.74 -3.06
CA PRO A 171 5.28 19.44 -4.09
C PRO A 171 5.30 18.74 -5.45
N ARG A 172 5.14 17.43 -5.48
CA ARG A 172 5.08 16.64 -6.72
C ARG A 172 3.70 16.57 -7.37
N ASP A 173 2.65 17.03 -6.69
CA ASP A 173 1.29 17.08 -7.24
C ASP A 173 1.01 18.44 -7.90
N VAL A 174 1.87 19.43 -7.68
CA VAL A 174 1.72 20.76 -8.28
C VAL A 174 1.81 20.65 -9.81
N GLY A 175 0.76 21.12 -10.49
CA GLY A 175 0.68 21.06 -11.94
C GLY A 175 0.47 19.67 -12.55
N ARG A 176 0.16 18.66 -11.73
CA ARG A 176 -0.15 17.31 -12.19
C ARG A 176 -1.61 16.97 -11.89
N GLU A 177 -2.29 16.45 -12.89
CA GLU A 177 -3.63 15.92 -12.68
C GLU A 177 -3.58 14.59 -11.92
N PRO A 178 -4.54 14.34 -11.02
CA PRO A 178 -4.67 13.06 -10.34
C PRO A 178 -4.88 11.91 -11.34
N ILE A 179 -4.43 10.73 -10.98
CA ILE A 179 -4.75 9.51 -11.73
C ILE A 179 -6.20 9.14 -11.44
N PRO A 180 -7.04 8.94 -12.47
CA PRO A 180 -8.41 8.49 -12.25
C PRO A 180 -8.46 7.11 -11.62
N ILE A 181 -9.35 6.90 -10.67
CA ILE A 181 -9.63 5.58 -10.07
C ILE A 181 -10.66 4.82 -10.90
N GLN A 182 -11.57 5.56 -11.55
CA GLN A 182 -12.57 4.95 -12.43
C GLN A 182 -12.07 4.93 -13.87
N PRO A 183 -12.25 3.82 -14.57
CA PRO A 183 -11.77 3.68 -15.93
C PRO A 183 -12.52 4.61 -16.87
N LYS A 184 -11.78 5.34 -17.71
CA LYS A 184 -12.30 5.91 -18.95
C LYS A 184 -11.93 4.95 -20.08
N PRO A 185 -12.84 4.57 -20.95
CA PRO A 185 -12.51 3.72 -22.08
C PRO A 185 -11.49 4.43 -22.96
N LEU A 186 -10.31 3.88 -23.05
CA LEU A 186 -9.23 4.36 -23.90
C LEU A 186 -8.97 3.37 -25.01
N MET A 187 -9.04 3.86 -26.23
CA MET A 187 -8.50 3.15 -27.37
C MET A 187 -7.05 3.58 -27.60
N LYS A 188 -6.09 2.74 -27.28
CA LYS A 188 -4.69 2.96 -27.64
C LYS A 188 -4.14 1.86 -28.53
N LYS A 189 -3.33 2.29 -29.50
CA LYS A 189 -2.77 1.48 -30.58
C LYS A 189 -1.89 0.29 -30.13
N ASP A 190 -1.48 0.24 -28.88
CA ASP A 190 -0.51 -0.75 -28.40
C ASP A 190 -1.12 -1.95 -27.69
N LEU A 191 -2.42 -1.95 -27.47
CA LEU A 191 -3.14 -3.05 -26.87
C LEU A 191 -4.00 -3.73 -27.93
N ARG A 192 -3.68 -4.96 -28.19
CA ARG A 192 -4.46 -5.79 -29.09
C ARG A 192 -5.43 -6.62 -28.27
N PHE A 193 -6.68 -6.67 -28.72
CA PHE A 193 -7.62 -7.68 -28.23
C PHE A 193 -7.03 -9.06 -28.41
N PRO A 194 -7.35 -10.03 -27.53
CA PRO A 194 -6.93 -11.41 -27.72
C PRO A 194 -7.31 -11.88 -29.10
N THR A 195 -6.38 -12.55 -29.75
CA THR A 195 -6.67 -13.22 -31.01
C THR A 195 -7.59 -14.43 -30.75
N GLN A 196 -8.18 -14.97 -31.81
CA GLN A 196 -8.97 -16.20 -31.68
C GLN A 196 -8.13 -17.35 -31.10
N ASP A 197 -6.85 -17.42 -31.44
CA ASP A 197 -5.91 -18.41 -30.90
C ASP A 197 -5.68 -18.22 -29.38
N ASP A 198 -5.60 -16.96 -28.91
CA ASP A 198 -5.48 -16.69 -27.47
C ASP A 198 -6.75 -17.13 -26.72
N GLN A 199 -7.93 -16.91 -27.29
CA GLN A 199 -9.20 -17.33 -26.70
C GLN A 199 -9.30 -18.86 -26.65
N MET A 200 -8.86 -19.55 -27.71
CA MET A 200 -8.81 -21.02 -27.74
C MET A 200 -7.86 -21.58 -26.70
N LEU A 201 -6.68 -20.97 -26.53
CA LEU A 201 -5.69 -21.37 -25.54
C LEU A 201 -6.23 -21.24 -24.11
N PHE A 202 -6.96 -20.18 -23.80
CA PHE A 202 -7.58 -19.99 -22.49
C PHE A 202 -8.72 -20.97 -22.24
N ALA A 203 -9.51 -21.28 -23.27
CA ALA A 203 -10.56 -22.30 -23.19
C ALA A 203 -9.95 -23.71 -22.94
N GLU A 204 -8.84 -24.01 -23.60
CA GLU A 204 -8.10 -25.27 -23.39
C GLU A 204 -7.58 -25.39 -21.94
N TRP A 205 -7.22 -24.27 -21.32
CA TRP A 205 -6.78 -24.24 -19.92
C TRP A 205 -7.94 -24.17 -18.92
N GLY A 206 -9.19 -24.27 -19.38
CA GLY A 206 -10.36 -24.22 -18.50
C GLY A 206 -10.61 -22.85 -17.86
N ILE A 207 -10.07 -21.79 -18.44
CA ILE A 207 -10.28 -20.42 -17.96
C ILE A 207 -11.49 -19.84 -18.68
N GLU A 208 -12.62 -19.76 -17.98
CA GLU A 208 -13.78 -19.05 -18.49
C GLU A 208 -13.57 -17.53 -18.35
N PRO A 209 -13.70 -16.78 -19.45
CA PRO A 209 -13.40 -15.34 -19.48
C PRO A 209 -14.49 -14.46 -18.84
N THR A 210 -15.47 -15.01 -18.14
CA THR A 210 -16.57 -14.23 -17.56
C THR A 210 -16.05 -13.27 -16.51
N GLY A 211 -16.14 -11.97 -16.78
CA GLY A 211 -15.62 -10.89 -15.91
C GLY A 211 -14.11 -10.70 -15.95
N LEU A 212 -13.43 -11.34 -16.89
CA LEU A 212 -12.00 -11.19 -17.11
C LEU A 212 -11.71 -10.50 -18.42
N ALA A 213 -10.78 -9.57 -18.41
CA ALA A 213 -10.22 -8.95 -19.59
C ALA A 213 -8.92 -9.63 -19.98
N MET A 214 -8.82 -10.02 -21.24
CA MET A 214 -7.59 -10.52 -21.83
C MET A 214 -7.03 -9.44 -22.79
N TRP A 215 -5.72 -9.24 -22.73
CA TRP A 215 -5.07 -8.24 -23.57
C TRP A 215 -3.60 -8.60 -23.81
N ARG A 216 -3.03 -8.07 -24.87
CA ARG A 216 -1.62 -8.27 -25.22
C ARG A 216 -0.84 -6.97 -25.14
N ARG A 217 0.39 -7.07 -24.66
CA ARG A 217 1.40 -6.02 -24.74
C ARG A 217 2.68 -6.61 -25.31
N GLY A 218 2.97 -6.29 -26.57
CA GLY A 218 4.06 -6.94 -27.29
C GLY A 218 3.82 -8.44 -27.44
N HIS A 219 4.77 -9.26 -26.99
CA HIS A 219 4.68 -10.72 -27.05
C HIS A 219 4.01 -11.35 -25.82
N HIS A 220 3.60 -10.54 -24.84
CA HIS A 220 3.03 -11.05 -23.60
C HIS A 220 1.51 -10.96 -23.61
N ALA A 221 0.87 -12.08 -23.25
CA ALA A 221 -0.56 -12.12 -22.96
C ALA A 221 -0.80 -11.84 -21.48
N HIS A 222 -1.85 -11.10 -21.18
CA HIS A 222 -2.22 -10.73 -19.83
C HIS A 222 -3.68 -11.06 -19.58
N ILE A 223 -3.98 -11.50 -18.36
CA ILE A 223 -5.33 -11.67 -17.85
C ILE A 223 -5.46 -10.78 -16.61
N SER A 224 -6.55 -10.04 -16.53
CA SER A 224 -6.90 -9.23 -15.37
C SER A 224 -8.41 -9.09 -15.27
N THR A 225 -8.92 -8.51 -14.19
CA THR A 225 -10.28 -8.01 -14.23
C THR A 225 -10.39 -6.83 -15.19
N GLU A 226 -11.62 -6.54 -15.66
CA GLU A 226 -11.85 -5.41 -16.56
C GLU A 226 -11.45 -4.09 -15.93
N GLU A 227 -11.72 -3.92 -14.63
CA GLU A 227 -11.37 -2.73 -13.88
C GLU A 227 -9.85 -2.52 -13.83
N ILE A 228 -9.07 -3.57 -13.63
CA ILE A 228 -7.61 -3.51 -13.65
C ILE A 228 -7.09 -3.14 -15.03
N ARG A 229 -7.63 -3.77 -16.10
CA ARG A 229 -7.27 -3.43 -17.47
C ARG A 229 -7.50 -1.94 -17.72
N ASP A 230 -8.69 -1.48 -17.39
CA ASP A 230 -9.11 -0.12 -17.67
C ASP A 230 -8.31 0.88 -16.82
N TRP A 231 -8.07 0.58 -15.55
CA TRP A 231 -7.21 1.40 -14.70
C TRP A 231 -5.77 1.50 -15.24
N MET A 232 -5.18 0.39 -15.66
CA MET A 232 -3.84 0.39 -16.28
C MET A 232 -3.80 1.18 -17.58
N TRP A 233 -4.92 1.21 -18.30
CA TRP A 233 -5.05 1.94 -19.55
C TRP A 233 -5.03 3.44 -19.34
N ASP A 234 -5.71 3.91 -18.30
CA ASP A 234 -5.78 5.31 -17.95
C ASP A 234 -4.57 5.81 -17.16
N ALA A 235 -3.69 4.93 -16.73
CA ALA A 235 -2.48 5.25 -15.99
C ALA A 235 -1.19 5.42 -16.84
N PRO A 236 -1.23 5.97 -18.08
CA PRO A 236 -0.02 6.15 -18.90
C PRO A 236 0.98 7.12 -18.28
N ARG A 237 0.60 7.83 -17.21
CA ARG A 237 1.41 8.83 -16.54
C ARG A 237 2.26 8.26 -15.40
N LEU A 238 2.01 7.04 -14.98
CA LEU A 238 2.95 6.26 -14.19
C LEU A 238 4.17 5.80 -15.02
N THR A 239 4.19 6.16 -16.31
CA THR A 239 5.10 5.66 -17.34
C THR A 239 6.37 6.46 -17.54
N GLY A 240 6.91 7.13 -16.57
CA GLY A 240 8.31 7.55 -16.68
C GLY A 240 9.22 6.33 -16.76
N LYS A 241 9.84 5.96 -15.71
CA LYS A 241 10.65 4.74 -15.58
C LYS A 241 9.90 3.64 -14.78
N ASN A 242 8.63 3.84 -14.49
CA ASN A 242 7.84 3.02 -13.60
C ASN A 242 7.17 1.92 -14.39
N GLN A 243 7.45 0.69 -14.05
CA GLN A 243 6.88 -0.47 -14.70
C GLN A 243 5.61 -0.87 -13.94
N LEU A 244 4.46 -0.83 -14.62
CA LEU A 244 3.20 -1.40 -14.16
C LEU A 244 3.18 -2.88 -14.54
N TYR A 245 2.95 -3.75 -13.57
CA TYR A 245 2.83 -5.18 -13.78
C TYR A 245 1.45 -5.64 -13.33
N PRO A 246 0.60 -6.10 -14.22
CA PRO A 246 -0.62 -6.80 -13.83
C PRO A 246 -0.28 -8.08 -13.07
N GLY A 247 -1.11 -8.44 -12.10
CA GLY A 247 -0.89 -9.63 -11.28
C GLY A 247 -0.92 -10.93 -12.07
N GLY A 248 -1.70 -10.99 -13.14
CA GLY A 248 -1.79 -12.11 -14.07
C GLY A 248 -0.87 -11.94 -15.28
N HIS A 249 0.41 -12.23 -15.12
CA HIS A 249 1.36 -12.24 -16.25
C HIS A 249 1.73 -13.69 -16.58
N TRP A 250 1.38 -14.13 -17.77
CA TRP A 250 1.80 -15.40 -18.32
C TRP A 250 2.92 -15.19 -19.34
N GLN A 251 4.03 -15.88 -19.15
CA GLN A 251 4.98 -16.13 -20.22
C GLN A 251 4.66 -17.53 -20.78
N PRO A 252 4.52 -17.66 -22.10
CA PRO A 252 4.39 -18.98 -22.72
C PRO A 252 5.64 -19.81 -22.54
#